data_3bb71415523a633647a9705dd3a031c3
#
_entry.id   3bb71415523a633647a9705dd3a031c3
#
_cell.length_a   1.000
_cell.length_b   1.000
_cell.length_c   1.000
_cell.angle_alpha   90.00
_cell.angle_beta   90.00
_cell.angle_gamma   90.00
#
_symmetry.space_group_name_H-M   'P 1'
#
loop_
_entity.id
_entity.type
_entity.pdbx_description
1 polymer ?
#
loop_
_entity_poly.entity_id
_entity_poly.type
_entity_poly.pdbx_seq_one_letter_code
_entity_poly.pdbx_strand_id
1 'polypeptide(L)'
;EKCPDAGLQLFRYIRKHDSFVPLILESSESDNRAKAEAEGFRFVDKNSKKMSVDLRRLMEEHMGFGDFIFRDPKTHEEIMRIRSLKELQDNIFNIPNDSMLYHISRNHMSRWLCARAIFPVSAFLKHVTWEKLQDVDAHRQIIFDAIVQYRHMKNLGVVAVFDRMKFDKYAHFARIGEGSLGGKGRGLAFLDNIIKRHPE
;
A
#
# COMPACT_ATOMS: atom_id res chain seq x y z
N GLU A 1 32.33 -14.28 16.95
CA GLU A 1 32.13 -15.43 16.02
C GLU A 1 31.10 -15.06 14.97
N LYS A 2 31.42 -15.31 13.70
CA LYS A 2 30.45 -15.13 12.61
C LYS A 2 29.48 -16.31 12.62
N CYS A 3 28.21 -16.06 12.90
CA CYS A 3 27.17 -17.08 12.78
C CYS A 3 26.75 -17.20 11.30
N PRO A 4 27.00 -18.31 10.61
CA PRO A 4 26.70 -18.45 9.18
C PRO A 4 25.20 -18.39 8.87
N ASP A 5 24.35 -18.74 9.85
CA ASP A 5 22.89 -18.76 9.70
C ASP A 5 22.20 -17.55 10.38
N ALA A 6 22.95 -16.49 10.73
CA ALA A 6 22.38 -15.35 11.47
C ALA A 6 21.18 -14.70 10.75
N GLY A 7 21.25 -14.59 9.42
CA GLY A 7 20.13 -14.08 8.61
C GLY A 7 18.87 -14.93 8.70
N LEU A 8 19.02 -16.26 8.64
CA LEU A 8 17.89 -17.19 8.76
C LEU A 8 17.31 -17.18 10.19
N GLN A 9 18.16 -17.10 11.22
CA GLN A 9 17.69 -16.97 12.61
C GLN A 9 16.90 -15.69 12.82
N LEU A 10 17.39 -14.55 12.28
CA LEU A 10 16.67 -13.29 12.32
C LEU A 10 15.32 -13.39 11.58
N PHE A 11 15.27 -14.04 10.42
CA PHE A 11 14.03 -14.25 9.68
C PHE A 11 13.01 -15.05 10.46
N ARG A 12 13.45 -16.17 11.10
CA ARG A 12 12.58 -16.99 11.96
C ARG A 12 12.05 -16.17 13.13
N TYR A 13 12.91 -15.36 13.76
CA TYR A 13 12.50 -14.48 14.85
C TYR A 13 11.44 -13.46 14.40
N ILE A 14 11.69 -12.74 13.30
CA ILE A 14 10.73 -11.75 12.76
C ILE A 14 9.41 -12.43 12.40
N ARG A 15 9.46 -13.58 11.73
CA ARG A 15 8.28 -14.32 11.30
C ARG A 15 7.41 -14.80 12.46
N LYS A 16 8.04 -15.10 13.61
CA LYS A 16 7.34 -15.46 14.85
C LYS A 16 6.58 -14.28 15.47
N HIS A 17 7.10 -13.06 15.32
CA HIS A 17 6.51 -11.84 15.89
C HIS A 17 5.58 -11.11 14.91
N ASP A 18 5.87 -11.17 13.63
CA ASP A 18 5.06 -10.59 12.57
C ASP A 18 5.11 -11.46 11.31
N SER A 19 4.05 -12.24 11.08
CA SER A 19 3.92 -13.14 9.94
C SER A 19 3.79 -12.41 8.60
N PHE A 20 3.47 -11.12 8.61
CA PHE A 20 3.17 -10.35 7.41
C PHE A 20 4.33 -9.50 6.89
N VAL A 21 5.39 -9.31 7.67
CA VAL A 21 6.56 -8.55 7.21
C VAL A 21 7.19 -9.27 6.01
N PRO A 22 7.29 -8.62 4.84
CA PRO A 22 7.99 -9.22 3.70
C PRO A 22 9.50 -9.21 3.95
N LEU A 23 10.14 -10.33 3.71
CA LEU A 23 11.56 -10.53 3.99
C LEU A 23 12.26 -11.07 2.73
N ILE A 24 13.44 -10.51 2.43
CA ILE A 24 14.33 -10.95 1.36
C ILE A 24 15.70 -11.22 1.98
N LEU A 25 16.21 -12.43 1.82
CA LEU A 25 17.55 -12.79 2.25
C LEU A 25 18.56 -12.52 1.12
N GLU A 26 19.58 -11.73 1.43
CA GLU A 26 20.71 -11.51 0.53
C GLU A 26 21.95 -12.23 1.08
N SER A 27 22.58 -13.08 0.27
CA SER A 27 23.82 -13.73 0.63
C SER A 27 24.73 -13.92 -0.58
N SER A 28 26.04 -13.96 -0.32
CA SER A 28 27.06 -14.36 -1.30
C SER A 28 27.28 -15.88 -1.30
N GLU A 29 26.73 -16.60 -0.35
CA GLU A 29 26.86 -18.05 -0.21
C GLU A 29 25.67 -18.75 -0.86
N SER A 30 25.95 -19.55 -1.89
CA SER A 30 24.92 -20.26 -2.68
C SER A 30 24.11 -21.25 -1.84
N ASP A 31 24.70 -21.86 -0.82
CA ASP A 31 24.06 -22.83 0.05
C ASP A 31 22.90 -22.24 0.87
N ASN A 32 22.95 -20.93 1.13
CA ASN A 32 21.89 -20.21 1.81
C ASN A 32 20.63 -20.07 0.96
N ARG A 33 20.73 -20.23 -0.37
CA ARG A 33 19.56 -20.24 -1.26
C ARG A 33 18.64 -21.41 -0.93
N ALA A 34 19.18 -22.63 -0.93
CA ALA A 34 18.39 -23.85 -0.69
C ALA A 34 17.76 -23.82 0.71
N LYS A 35 18.47 -23.33 1.71
CA LYS A 35 17.96 -23.16 3.08
C LYS A 35 16.80 -22.14 3.13
N ALA A 36 16.98 -20.99 2.48
CA ALA A 36 15.97 -19.94 2.45
C ALA A 36 14.70 -20.40 1.73
N GLU A 37 14.84 -21.02 0.57
CA GLU A 37 13.72 -21.54 -0.24
C GLU A 37 12.95 -22.65 0.47
N ALA A 38 13.64 -23.55 1.19
CA ALA A 38 13.01 -24.59 2.00
C ALA A 38 12.15 -24.04 3.14
N GLU A 39 12.49 -22.85 3.64
CA GLU A 39 11.73 -22.14 4.68
C GLU A 39 10.72 -21.11 4.10
N GLY A 40 10.57 -21.06 2.78
CA GLY A 40 9.64 -20.15 2.09
C GLY A 40 10.10 -18.69 2.04
N PHE A 41 11.39 -18.42 2.30
CA PHE A 41 11.96 -17.08 2.19
C PHE A 41 12.42 -16.79 0.75
N ARG A 42 12.40 -15.51 0.41
CA ARG A 42 12.93 -15.04 -0.88
C ARG A 42 14.42 -14.78 -0.76
N PHE A 43 15.15 -15.19 -1.80
CA PHE A 43 16.62 -15.14 -1.82
C PHE A 43 17.14 -14.32 -3.00
N VAL A 44 18.17 -13.51 -2.73
CA VAL A 44 18.96 -12.79 -3.74
C VAL A 44 20.42 -13.12 -3.57
N ASP A 45 21.06 -13.55 -4.65
CA ASP A 45 22.50 -13.82 -4.71
C ASP A 45 23.25 -12.51 -4.93
N LYS A 46 24.09 -12.11 -3.95
CA LYS A 46 24.92 -10.89 -4.03
C LYS A 46 25.96 -10.93 -5.14
N ASN A 47 26.39 -12.13 -5.56
CA ASN A 47 27.39 -12.32 -6.60
C ASN A 47 26.77 -12.38 -8.00
N SER A 48 25.44 -12.40 -8.11
CA SER A 48 24.76 -12.44 -9.39
C SER A 48 24.93 -11.12 -10.16
N LYS A 49 25.31 -11.21 -11.43
CA LYS A 49 25.32 -10.04 -12.34
C LYS A 49 23.92 -9.43 -12.53
N LYS A 50 22.86 -10.17 -12.18
CA LYS A 50 21.46 -9.75 -12.25
C LYS A 50 20.89 -9.36 -10.88
N MET A 51 21.72 -9.23 -9.84
CA MET A 51 21.29 -8.96 -8.47
C MET A 51 20.29 -7.80 -8.39
N SER A 52 20.58 -6.66 -9.01
CA SER A 52 19.71 -5.48 -8.99
C SER A 52 18.35 -5.72 -9.67
N VAL A 53 18.33 -6.52 -10.74
CA VAL A 53 17.11 -6.88 -11.47
C VAL A 53 16.27 -7.83 -10.63
N ASP A 54 16.89 -8.85 -10.03
CA ASP A 54 16.19 -9.82 -9.19
C ASP A 54 15.67 -9.16 -7.92
N LEU A 55 16.45 -8.28 -7.29
CA LEU A 55 16.01 -7.53 -6.12
C LEU A 55 14.81 -6.63 -6.47
N ARG A 56 14.89 -5.87 -7.56
CA ARG A 56 13.77 -5.03 -8.03
C ARG A 56 12.49 -5.86 -8.23
N ARG A 57 12.60 -6.98 -8.94
CA ARG A 57 11.47 -7.87 -9.18
C ARG A 57 10.85 -8.37 -7.88
N LEU A 58 11.68 -8.81 -6.92
CA LEU A 58 11.19 -9.27 -5.62
C LEU A 58 10.55 -8.14 -4.80
N MET A 59 11.09 -6.93 -4.87
CA MET A 59 10.47 -5.76 -4.22
C MET A 59 9.10 -5.44 -4.82
N GLU A 60 8.98 -5.47 -6.13
CA GLU A 60 7.70 -5.23 -6.82
C GLU A 60 6.67 -6.32 -6.49
N GLU A 61 7.06 -7.59 -6.57
CA GLU A 61 6.16 -8.73 -6.37
C GLU A 61 5.76 -8.98 -4.90
N HIS A 62 6.68 -8.76 -3.94
CA HIS A 62 6.49 -9.20 -2.57
C HIS A 62 6.46 -8.07 -1.54
N MET A 63 7.09 -6.92 -1.81
CA MET A 63 7.14 -5.79 -0.89
C MET A 63 6.13 -4.68 -1.23
N GLY A 64 5.39 -4.82 -2.34
CA GLY A 64 4.34 -3.88 -2.72
C GLY A 64 4.83 -2.62 -3.42
N PHE A 65 6.07 -2.58 -3.93
CA PHE A 65 6.60 -1.40 -4.63
C PHE A 65 6.03 -1.22 -6.05
N GLY A 66 5.59 -2.30 -6.70
CA GLY A 66 4.91 -2.26 -7.99
C GLY A 66 3.44 -1.83 -7.90
N ASP A 67 2.72 -1.90 -9.02
CA ASP A 67 1.27 -1.72 -9.06
C ASP A 67 0.58 -2.77 -8.17
N PHE A 68 -0.56 -2.42 -7.59
CA PHE A 68 -1.38 -3.42 -6.92
C PHE A 68 -2.19 -4.19 -7.93
N ILE A 69 -1.99 -5.50 -7.99
CA ILE A 69 -2.66 -6.37 -8.94
C ILE A 69 -3.65 -7.26 -8.19
N PHE A 70 -4.93 -7.01 -8.40
CA PHE A 70 -5.97 -7.93 -7.98
C PHE A 70 -5.96 -9.15 -8.89
N ARG A 71 -5.91 -10.33 -8.30
CA ARG A 71 -5.79 -11.61 -9.00
C ARG A 71 -6.95 -12.55 -8.65
N ASP A 72 -7.29 -13.40 -9.59
CA ASP A 72 -8.14 -14.56 -9.28
C ASP A 72 -7.39 -15.48 -8.30
N PRO A 73 -7.99 -15.91 -7.18
CA PRO A 73 -7.32 -16.75 -6.21
C PRO A 73 -7.01 -18.17 -6.70
N LYS A 74 -7.69 -18.65 -7.76
CA LYS A 74 -7.54 -20.02 -8.30
C LYS A 74 -6.59 -20.05 -9.49
N THR A 75 -6.76 -19.14 -10.45
CA THR A 75 -5.96 -19.10 -11.68
C THR A 75 -4.72 -18.23 -11.56
N HIS A 76 -4.67 -17.33 -10.56
CA HIS A 76 -3.67 -16.30 -10.39
C HIS A 76 -3.61 -15.25 -11.52
N GLU A 77 -4.57 -15.28 -12.43
CA GLU A 77 -4.68 -14.29 -13.50
C GLU A 77 -4.99 -12.89 -12.97
N GLU A 78 -4.51 -11.89 -13.69
CA GLU A 78 -4.76 -10.50 -13.37
C GLU A 78 -6.22 -10.15 -13.69
N ILE A 79 -6.94 -9.66 -12.68
CA ILE A 79 -8.32 -9.15 -12.82
C ILE A 79 -8.30 -7.63 -13.01
N MET A 80 -7.53 -6.94 -12.17
CA MET A 80 -7.46 -5.48 -12.17
C MET A 80 -6.11 -5.01 -11.66
N ARG A 81 -5.60 -3.94 -12.27
CA ARG A 81 -4.35 -3.28 -11.90
C ARG A 81 -4.62 -1.88 -11.38
N ILE A 82 -4.10 -1.58 -10.20
CA ILE A 82 -4.26 -0.31 -9.49
C ILE A 82 -2.90 0.34 -9.32
N ARG A 83 -2.75 1.57 -9.80
CA ARG A 83 -1.50 2.34 -9.76
C ARG A 83 -1.48 3.42 -8.70
N SER A 84 -2.66 3.86 -8.25
CA SER A 84 -2.78 4.96 -7.30
C SER A 84 -3.88 4.72 -6.27
N LEU A 85 -3.79 5.48 -5.16
CA LEU A 85 -4.82 5.45 -4.13
C LEU A 85 -6.20 5.90 -4.66
N LYS A 86 -6.20 6.84 -5.62
CA LYS A 86 -7.43 7.27 -6.29
C LYS A 86 -8.05 6.15 -7.11
N GLU A 87 -7.26 5.43 -7.90
CA GLU A 87 -7.76 4.29 -8.68
C GLU A 87 -8.30 3.19 -7.77
N LEU A 88 -7.65 2.91 -6.61
CA LEU A 88 -8.17 1.96 -5.63
C LEU A 88 -9.53 2.40 -5.11
N GLN A 89 -9.66 3.65 -4.72
CA GLN A 89 -10.91 4.22 -4.22
C GLN A 89 -12.04 4.14 -5.26
N ASP A 90 -11.73 4.49 -6.52
CA ASP A 90 -12.73 4.54 -7.59
C ASP A 90 -13.21 3.13 -8.01
N ASN A 91 -12.40 2.09 -7.79
CA ASN A 91 -12.67 0.74 -8.28
C ASN A 91 -12.94 -0.30 -7.19
N ILE A 92 -12.84 0.03 -5.91
CA ILE A 92 -12.87 -0.97 -4.82
C ILE A 92 -14.18 -1.79 -4.79
N PHE A 93 -15.30 -1.20 -5.19
CA PHE A 93 -16.59 -1.87 -5.25
C PHE A 93 -16.80 -2.74 -6.51
N ASN A 94 -15.89 -2.61 -7.51
CA ASN A 94 -15.92 -3.38 -8.75
C ASN A 94 -15.05 -4.65 -8.68
N ILE A 95 -14.29 -4.84 -7.60
CA ILE A 95 -13.39 -5.98 -7.42
C ILE A 95 -14.22 -7.22 -7.04
N PRO A 96 -14.03 -8.38 -7.68
CA PRO A 96 -14.71 -9.62 -7.31
C PRO A 96 -14.47 -10.01 -5.84
N ASN A 97 -15.48 -10.60 -5.20
CA ASN A 97 -15.44 -10.98 -3.78
C ASN A 97 -14.26 -11.89 -3.44
N ASP A 98 -14.05 -12.93 -4.23
CA ASP A 98 -12.98 -13.90 -3.99
C ASP A 98 -11.59 -13.26 -4.06
N SER A 99 -11.39 -12.35 -5.01
CA SER A 99 -10.15 -11.59 -5.14
C SER A 99 -9.96 -10.64 -3.95
N MET A 100 -11.01 -9.93 -3.54
CA MET A 100 -10.95 -9.05 -2.37
C MET A 100 -10.54 -9.81 -1.11
N LEU A 101 -11.22 -10.91 -0.80
CA LEU A 101 -10.93 -11.75 0.35
C LEU A 101 -9.51 -12.36 0.28
N TYR A 102 -9.09 -12.81 -0.91
CA TYR A 102 -7.74 -13.32 -1.12
C TYR A 102 -6.65 -12.32 -0.74
N HIS A 103 -6.82 -11.06 -1.14
CA HIS A 103 -5.83 -10.01 -0.88
C HIS A 103 -5.89 -9.48 0.56
N ILE A 104 -7.07 -9.38 1.15
CA ILE A 104 -7.27 -8.95 2.54
C ILE A 104 -6.66 -9.97 3.51
N SER A 105 -7.01 -11.26 3.38
CA SER A 105 -6.53 -12.32 4.27
C SER A 105 -5.00 -12.47 4.30
N ARG A 106 -4.31 -12.00 3.26
CA ARG A 106 -2.85 -12.03 3.14
C ARG A 106 -2.18 -10.68 3.40
N ASN A 107 -2.96 -9.69 3.82
CA ASN A 107 -2.50 -8.33 4.12
C ASN A 107 -1.73 -7.65 2.95
N HIS A 108 -2.07 -8.01 1.71
CA HIS A 108 -1.38 -7.49 0.52
C HIS A 108 -1.58 -5.98 0.36
N MET A 109 -2.80 -5.49 0.64
CA MET A 109 -3.16 -4.08 0.50
C MET A 109 -2.41 -3.19 1.50
N SER A 110 -2.33 -3.61 2.77
CA SER A 110 -1.57 -2.89 3.79
C SER A 110 -0.08 -2.77 3.40
N ARG A 111 0.53 -3.83 2.87
CA ARG A 111 1.92 -3.80 2.38
C ARG A 111 2.10 -2.82 1.23
N TRP A 112 1.18 -2.83 0.26
CA TRP A 112 1.22 -1.93 -0.90
C TRP A 112 1.10 -0.45 -0.47
N LEU A 113 0.25 -0.16 0.50
CA LEU A 113 0.09 1.18 1.07
C LEU A 113 1.34 1.59 1.87
N CYS A 114 1.93 0.67 2.63
CA CYS A 114 3.16 0.89 3.37
C CYS A 114 4.32 1.27 2.45
N ALA A 115 4.50 0.55 1.33
CA ALA A 115 5.53 0.83 0.33
C ALA A 115 5.38 2.22 -0.32
N ARG A 116 4.20 2.83 -0.24
CA ARG A 116 3.89 4.20 -0.70
C ARG A 116 3.90 5.25 0.40
N ALA A 117 4.43 4.90 1.57
CA ALA A 117 4.45 5.76 2.75
C ALA A 117 3.04 6.24 3.21
N ILE A 118 1.99 5.49 2.88
CA ILE A 118 0.61 5.73 3.34
C ILE A 118 0.43 4.99 4.67
N PHE A 119 1.30 5.28 5.62
CA PHE A 119 1.41 4.55 6.89
C PHE A 119 0.13 4.56 7.73
N PRO A 120 -0.63 5.66 7.86
CA PRO A 120 -1.84 5.65 8.69
C PRO A 120 -2.88 4.63 8.21
N VAL A 121 -3.14 4.58 6.90
CA VAL A 121 -4.09 3.63 6.32
C VAL A 121 -3.53 2.20 6.36
N SER A 122 -2.24 2.05 6.05
CA SER A 122 -1.56 0.75 6.12
C SER A 122 -1.64 0.14 7.51
N ALA A 123 -1.31 0.91 8.55
CA ALA A 123 -1.36 0.46 9.93
C ALA A 123 -2.80 0.13 10.37
N PHE A 124 -3.76 0.98 10.03
CA PHE A 124 -5.17 0.72 10.31
C PHE A 124 -5.63 -0.60 9.70
N LEU A 125 -5.43 -0.81 8.39
CA LEU A 125 -5.87 -2.03 7.70
C LEU A 125 -5.17 -3.29 8.22
N LYS A 126 -3.91 -3.18 8.65
CA LYS A 126 -3.17 -4.30 9.24
C LYS A 126 -3.81 -4.83 10.52
N HIS A 127 -4.46 -3.97 11.30
CA HIS A 127 -5.05 -4.30 12.60
C HIS A 127 -6.56 -4.58 12.53
N VAL A 128 -7.20 -4.44 11.39
CA VAL A 128 -8.61 -4.81 11.22
C VAL A 128 -8.77 -6.32 11.34
N THR A 129 -9.68 -6.75 12.19
CA THR A 129 -10.03 -8.17 12.36
C THR A 129 -11.05 -8.55 11.30
N TRP A 130 -10.58 -8.88 10.11
CA TRP A 130 -11.39 -9.14 8.93
C TRP A 130 -12.35 -10.33 9.11
N GLU A 131 -11.95 -11.34 9.87
CA GLU A 131 -12.74 -12.55 10.12
C GLU A 131 -14.03 -12.30 10.89
N LYS A 132 -14.11 -11.17 11.60
CA LYS A 132 -15.33 -10.75 12.32
C LYS A 132 -16.38 -10.12 11.42
N LEU A 133 -16.02 -9.77 10.20
CA LEU A 133 -16.89 -9.16 9.23
C LEU A 133 -17.40 -10.23 8.25
N GLN A 134 -18.68 -10.51 8.31
CA GLN A 134 -19.33 -11.56 7.48
C GLN A 134 -19.57 -11.10 6.04
N ASP A 135 -19.64 -9.79 5.81
CA ASP A 135 -19.94 -9.21 4.52
C ASP A 135 -18.72 -8.59 3.85
N VAL A 136 -18.45 -8.99 2.60
CA VAL A 136 -17.35 -8.46 1.79
C VAL A 136 -17.55 -6.98 1.45
N ASP A 137 -18.77 -6.52 1.34
CA ASP A 137 -19.07 -5.11 1.11
C ASP A 137 -18.73 -4.25 2.33
N ALA A 138 -18.87 -4.80 3.54
CA ALA A 138 -18.35 -4.13 4.75
C ALA A 138 -16.82 -3.99 4.72
N HIS A 139 -16.09 -4.99 4.21
CA HIS A 139 -14.64 -4.87 4.00
C HIS A 139 -14.29 -3.74 3.03
N ARG A 140 -15.01 -3.67 1.90
CA ARG A 140 -14.81 -2.60 0.91
C ARG A 140 -15.07 -1.24 1.50
N GLN A 141 -16.18 -1.10 2.26
CA GLN A 141 -16.56 0.16 2.88
C GLN A 141 -15.50 0.65 3.88
N ILE A 142 -14.98 -0.22 4.74
CA ILE A 142 -13.92 0.11 5.70
C ILE A 142 -12.67 0.63 4.98
N ILE A 143 -12.26 -0.05 3.90
CA ILE A 143 -11.08 0.35 3.12
C ILE A 143 -11.35 1.68 2.41
N PHE A 144 -12.52 1.83 1.79
CA PHE A 144 -12.95 3.05 1.13
C PHE A 144 -12.92 4.25 2.08
N ASP A 145 -13.54 4.12 3.25
CA ASP A 145 -13.63 5.19 4.25
C ASP A 145 -12.25 5.60 4.77
N ALA A 146 -11.38 4.62 5.03
CA ALA A 146 -10.01 4.90 5.45
C ALA A 146 -9.21 5.66 4.38
N ILE A 147 -9.39 5.32 3.10
CA ILE A 147 -8.77 6.03 1.98
C ILE A 147 -9.33 7.45 1.86
N VAL A 148 -10.65 7.61 1.92
CA VAL A 148 -11.32 8.92 1.83
C VAL A 148 -10.83 9.82 2.95
N GLN A 149 -10.83 9.34 4.19
CA GLN A 149 -10.37 10.11 5.34
C GLN A 149 -8.90 10.53 5.20
N TYR A 150 -8.03 9.63 4.77
CA TYR A 150 -6.63 9.94 4.52
C TYR A 150 -6.45 11.00 3.44
N ARG A 151 -7.18 10.88 2.32
CA ARG A 151 -7.13 11.84 1.21
C ARG A 151 -7.65 13.21 1.63
N HIS A 152 -8.74 13.27 2.40
CA HIS A 152 -9.23 14.52 2.99
C HIS A 152 -8.16 15.19 3.86
N MET A 153 -7.54 14.44 4.77
CA MET A 153 -6.47 14.99 5.62
C MET A 153 -5.28 15.51 4.82
N LYS A 154 -4.87 14.79 3.76
CA LYS A 154 -3.75 15.20 2.91
C LYS A 154 -4.07 16.42 2.03
N ASN A 155 -5.34 16.60 1.68
CA ASN A 155 -5.79 17.73 0.85
C ASN A 155 -6.15 18.98 1.66
N LEU A 156 -6.07 18.93 3.00
CA LEU A 156 -6.30 20.10 3.83
C LEU A 156 -5.33 21.24 3.50
N GLY A 157 -5.87 22.40 3.13
CA GLY A 157 -5.09 23.58 2.76
C GLY A 157 -4.47 23.52 1.34
N VAL A 158 -4.66 22.44 0.60
CA VAL A 158 -4.19 22.32 -0.78
C VAL A 158 -5.23 22.91 -1.73
N VAL A 159 -4.79 23.84 -2.58
CA VAL A 159 -5.62 24.42 -3.65
C VAL A 159 -5.18 23.78 -4.97
N ALA A 160 -5.95 22.83 -5.45
CA ALA A 160 -5.70 22.17 -6.72
C ALA A 160 -6.08 23.07 -7.91
N VAL A 161 -5.47 22.85 -9.07
CA VAL A 161 -5.97 23.42 -10.32
C VAL A 161 -7.17 22.61 -10.76
N PHE A 162 -8.30 23.29 -11.05
CA PHE A 162 -9.47 22.62 -11.56
C PHE A 162 -9.21 22.08 -12.97
N ASP A 163 -9.35 20.78 -13.11
CA ASP A 163 -9.32 20.08 -14.40
C ASP A 163 -10.59 19.23 -14.50
N ARG A 164 -11.43 19.51 -15.48
CA ARG A 164 -12.71 18.81 -15.66
C ARG A 164 -12.51 17.31 -15.86
N MET A 165 -11.44 16.90 -16.52
CA MET A 165 -11.14 15.49 -16.80
C MET A 165 -10.52 14.76 -15.60
N LYS A 166 -9.91 15.51 -14.68
CA LYS A 166 -9.21 14.99 -13.50
C LYS A 166 -9.80 15.50 -12.19
N PHE A 167 -11.07 15.93 -12.24
CA PHE A 167 -11.73 16.45 -11.05
C PHE A 167 -11.77 15.39 -9.93
N ASP A 168 -11.28 15.81 -8.77
CA ASP A 168 -11.33 15.02 -7.56
C ASP A 168 -12.39 15.60 -6.61
N LYS A 169 -13.51 14.88 -6.46
CA LYS A 169 -14.62 15.30 -5.58
C LYS A 169 -14.22 15.41 -4.10
N TYR A 170 -13.05 14.91 -3.73
CA TYR A 170 -12.49 15.00 -2.37
C TYR A 170 -11.50 16.16 -2.21
N ALA A 171 -11.23 16.94 -3.25
CA ALA A 171 -10.51 18.19 -3.12
C ALA A 171 -11.40 19.26 -2.51
N HIS A 172 -10.92 19.91 -1.44
CA HIS A 172 -11.69 20.94 -0.75
C HIS A 172 -11.69 22.27 -1.49
N PHE A 173 -10.58 22.58 -2.15
CA PHE A 173 -10.40 23.82 -2.91
C PHE A 173 -9.85 23.51 -4.29
N ALA A 174 -10.46 24.13 -5.29
CA ALA A 174 -9.92 24.16 -6.65
C ALA A 174 -9.94 25.58 -7.18
N ARG A 175 -8.86 25.99 -7.85
CA ARG A 175 -8.82 27.25 -8.58
C ARG A 175 -9.17 27.02 -10.05
N ILE A 176 -9.96 27.91 -10.61
CA ILE A 176 -10.27 27.97 -12.04
C ILE A 176 -9.36 29.05 -12.67
N GLY A 177 -8.72 28.70 -13.79
CA GLY A 177 -7.84 29.61 -14.53
C GLY A 177 -6.37 29.51 -14.15
N GLU A 178 -5.55 30.31 -14.85
CA GLU A 178 -4.10 30.36 -14.73
C GLU A 178 -3.65 31.45 -13.75
N GLY A 179 -2.41 31.37 -13.30
CA GLY A 179 -1.80 32.35 -12.39
C GLY A 179 -1.85 31.97 -10.92
N SER A 180 -1.41 32.88 -10.05
CA SER A 180 -1.38 32.67 -8.60
C SER A 180 -2.71 33.00 -7.96
N LEU A 181 -3.09 32.23 -6.94
CA LEU A 181 -4.24 32.54 -6.10
C LEU A 181 -3.96 33.83 -5.30
N GLY A 182 -4.89 34.79 -5.32
CA GLY A 182 -4.79 36.02 -4.51
C GLY A 182 -4.82 35.74 -3.00
N GLY A 183 -4.41 36.75 -2.21
CA GLY A 183 -4.32 36.65 -0.74
C GLY A 183 -5.62 36.17 -0.07
N LYS A 184 -6.78 36.65 -0.53
CA LYS A 184 -8.09 36.24 0.01
C LYS A 184 -8.34 34.73 -0.20
N GLY A 185 -8.06 34.19 -1.41
CA GLY A 185 -8.25 32.78 -1.70
C GLY A 185 -7.30 31.90 -0.90
N ARG A 186 -6.03 32.30 -0.71
CA ARG A 186 -5.09 31.60 0.16
C ARG A 186 -5.53 31.65 1.62
N GLY A 187 -6.03 32.80 2.08
CA GLY A 187 -6.55 32.96 3.44
C GLY A 187 -7.73 32.05 3.74
N LEU A 188 -8.68 31.91 2.80
CA LEU A 188 -9.82 30.99 2.92
C LEU A 188 -9.37 29.53 3.02
N ALA A 189 -8.46 29.09 2.14
CA ALA A 189 -7.92 27.73 2.20
C ALA A 189 -7.16 27.45 3.51
N PHE A 190 -6.44 28.43 4.02
CA PHE A 190 -5.76 28.35 5.32
C PHE A 190 -6.75 28.24 6.48
N LEU A 191 -7.78 29.11 6.51
CA LEU A 191 -8.82 29.07 7.55
C LEU A 191 -9.58 27.75 7.55
N ASP A 192 -9.96 27.22 6.39
CA ASP A 192 -10.59 25.92 6.28
C ASP A 192 -9.73 24.79 6.89
N ASN A 193 -8.41 24.85 6.64
CA ASN A 193 -7.46 23.91 7.23
C ASN A 193 -7.43 24.01 8.76
N ILE A 194 -7.41 25.24 9.31
CA ILE A 194 -7.42 25.47 10.76
C ILE A 194 -8.71 24.93 11.39
N ILE A 195 -9.86 25.30 10.85
CA ILE A 195 -11.18 24.89 11.37
C ILE A 195 -11.32 23.35 11.36
N LYS A 196 -10.88 22.69 10.29
CA LYS A 196 -10.98 21.22 10.18
C LYS A 196 -9.98 20.47 11.06
N ARG A 197 -8.86 21.09 11.41
CA ARG A 197 -7.88 20.49 12.35
C ARG A 197 -8.29 20.64 13.81
N HIS A 198 -9.13 21.62 14.12
CA HIS A 198 -9.57 21.95 15.47
C HIS A 198 -11.10 22.02 15.51
N PRO A 199 -11.82 20.89 15.24
CA PRO A 199 -13.25 20.85 15.45
C PRO A 199 -13.52 20.99 16.95
N GLU A 200 -14.26 22.03 17.35
CA GLU A 200 -14.75 22.18 18.71
C GLU A 200 -15.89 21.18 19.00
#